data_8a27e3a673b211eb35228aa826627c8f
#
_entry.id   8a27e3a673b211eb35228aa826627c8f
#
_cell.length_a   1.000
_cell.length_b   1.000
_cell.length_c   1.000
_cell.angle_alpha   90.00
_cell.angle_beta   90.00
_cell.angle_gamma   90.00
#
_symmetry.space_group_name_H-M   'P 1'
#
loop_
_entity.id
_entity.type
_entity.pdbx_description
1 polymer ?
#
loop_
_entity_poly.entity_id
_entity_poly.type
_entity_poly.pdbx_seq_one_letter_code
_entity_poly.pdbx_strand_id
1 'polypeptide(L)'
;MISDGTLDLPIRPPRATDALLSPLPDPESAPPEKPTIICHGDMRIERIERIGLELGTQSKFRFHVKEDDPFSAVAELRRTWMVSREAWQIRIETQMRLSCSRDVFLLQGSLRAWEGANEGRRREWDRAIARDFL
;
A
#
# COMPACT_ATOMS: atom_id res chain seq x y z
N MET A 1 40.90 -3.43 -4.58
CA MET A 1 40.21 -4.70 -4.82
C MET A 1 38.83 -4.55 -4.24
N ILE A 2 37.82 -4.35 -5.08
CA ILE A 2 36.41 -4.32 -4.67
C ILE A 2 35.95 -5.77 -4.80
N SER A 3 35.64 -6.38 -3.66
CA SER A 3 35.09 -7.73 -3.60
C SER A 3 33.66 -7.67 -4.08
N ASP A 4 33.31 -8.37 -5.16
CA ASP A 4 31.93 -8.66 -5.56
C ASP A 4 31.30 -9.53 -4.46
N GLY A 5 30.67 -8.85 -3.51
CA GLY A 5 29.84 -9.50 -2.51
C GLY A 5 28.50 -9.84 -3.12
N THR A 6 28.33 -11.04 -3.62
CA THR A 6 27.03 -11.61 -3.95
C THR A 6 26.25 -11.76 -2.64
N LEU A 7 25.24 -10.93 -2.42
CA LEU A 7 24.36 -11.04 -1.27
C LEU A 7 23.38 -12.19 -1.53
N ASP A 8 23.71 -13.37 -1.08
CA ASP A 8 22.78 -14.51 -1.04
C ASP A 8 21.72 -14.25 0.04
N LEU A 9 20.61 -13.62 -0.38
CA LEU A 9 19.44 -13.53 0.48
C LEU A 9 18.78 -14.92 0.52
N PRO A 10 18.59 -15.51 1.70
CA PRO A 10 17.88 -16.76 1.80
C PRO A 10 16.47 -16.59 1.23
N ILE A 11 16.18 -17.28 0.13
CA ILE A 11 14.83 -17.34 -0.44
C ILE A 11 13.98 -18.06 0.60
N ARG A 12 13.16 -17.30 1.31
CA ARG A 12 12.23 -17.85 2.27
C ARG A 12 11.18 -18.66 1.50
N PRO A 13 10.94 -19.94 1.83
CA PRO A 13 9.87 -20.70 1.20
C PRO A 13 8.54 -19.96 1.42
N PRO A 14 7.64 -19.93 0.41
CA PRO A 14 6.35 -19.28 0.52
C PRO A 14 5.61 -19.84 1.74
N ARG A 15 5.13 -18.96 2.60
CA ARG A 15 4.29 -19.40 3.74
C ARG A 15 2.97 -19.89 3.17
N ALA A 16 2.38 -20.91 3.76
CA ALA A 16 1.05 -21.42 3.42
C ALA A 16 -0.06 -20.34 3.48
N THR A 17 0.22 -19.18 4.10
CA THR A 17 -0.64 -18.00 4.16
C THR A 17 -0.60 -17.13 2.90
N ASP A 18 0.34 -17.34 1.97
CA ASP A 18 0.38 -16.63 0.70
C ASP A 18 -0.76 -17.09 -0.25
N ALA A 19 -1.37 -18.24 0.04
CA ALA A 19 -2.56 -18.75 -0.65
C ALA A 19 -3.88 -18.01 -0.28
N LEU A 20 -3.83 -17.07 0.66
CA LEU A 20 -5.01 -16.29 1.09
C LEU A 20 -5.10 -14.90 0.43
N LEU A 21 -4.26 -14.60 -0.53
CA LEU A 21 -4.54 -13.52 -1.46
C LEU A 21 -5.78 -13.93 -2.24
N SER A 22 -6.90 -13.28 -1.99
CA SER A 22 -8.11 -13.46 -2.81
C SER A 22 -7.70 -13.42 -4.28
N PRO A 23 -8.13 -14.39 -5.09
CA PRO A 23 -7.80 -14.36 -6.51
C PRO A 23 -8.15 -13.00 -7.08
N LEU A 24 -7.29 -12.46 -7.92
CA LEU A 24 -7.58 -11.26 -8.70
C LEU A 24 -9.00 -11.40 -9.26
N PRO A 25 -9.87 -10.41 -9.08
CA PRO A 25 -11.20 -10.45 -9.68
C PRO A 25 -11.04 -10.70 -11.18
N ASP A 26 -11.83 -11.64 -11.69
CA ASP A 26 -11.83 -12.00 -13.08
C ASP A 26 -12.00 -10.74 -13.95
N PRO A 27 -11.10 -10.42 -14.88
CA PRO A 27 -11.21 -9.22 -15.70
C PRO A 27 -12.52 -9.16 -16.49
N GLU A 28 -13.18 -10.30 -16.68
CA GLU A 28 -14.46 -10.41 -17.39
C GLU A 28 -15.66 -9.90 -16.58
N SER A 29 -15.50 -9.70 -15.26
CA SER A 29 -16.59 -9.20 -14.38
C SER A 29 -16.59 -7.68 -14.17
N ALA A 30 -15.63 -6.94 -14.75
CA ALA A 30 -15.58 -5.49 -14.68
C ALA A 30 -16.45 -4.87 -15.78
N PRO A 31 -17.25 -3.82 -15.48
CA PRO A 31 -18.02 -3.14 -16.52
C PRO A 31 -17.06 -2.56 -17.58
N PRO A 32 -17.39 -2.64 -18.87
CA PRO A 32 -16.48 -2.36 -19.99
C PRO A 32 -15.95 -0.93 -20.12
N GLU A 33 -16.45 -0.01 -19.32
CA GLU A 33 -16.12 1.42 -19.46
C GLU A 33 -14.93 1.92 -18.65
N LYS A 34 -14.41 1.14 -17.69
CA LYS A 34 -13.26 1.57 -16.86
C LYS A 34 -12.53 0.34 -16.31
N PRO A 35 -11.45 -0.10 -16.94
CA PRO A 35 -10.61 -1.14 -16.34
C PRO A 35 -10.06 -0.62 -14.99
N THR A 36 -10.63 -1.14 -13.91
CA THR A 36 -10.24 -0.80 -12.55
C THR A 36 -9.85 -2.08 -11.84
N ILE A 37 -8.60 -2.15 -11.40
CA ILE A 37 -8.12 -3.24 -10.56
C ILE A 37 -8.19 -2.76 -9.11
N ILE A 38 -8.91 -3.50 -8.27
CA ILE A 38 -9.01 -3.24 -6.84
C ILE A 38 -8.48 -4.47 -6.11
N CYS A 39 -7.39 -4.29 -5.39
CA CYS A 39 -6.86 -5.31 -4.49
C CYS A 39 -7.13 -4.90 -3.05
N HIS A 40 -7.78 -5.78 -2.31
CA HIS A 40 -7.97 -5.62 -0.87
C HIS A 40 -7.02 -6.58 -0.16
N GLY A 41 -6.20 -6.06 0.73
CA GLY A 41 -5.54 -6.87 1.73
C GLY A 41 -6.50 -7.00 2.93
N ASP A 42 -6.75 -8.23 3.33
CA ASP A 42 -7.51 -8.49 4.55
C ASP A 42 -6.79 -7.89 5.76
N MET A 43 -7.56 -7.52 6.77
CA MET A 43 -6.97 -7.14 8.05
C MET A 43 -6.26 -8.35 8.63
N ARG A 44 -4.95 -8.23 8.78
CA ARG A 44 -4.11 -9.24 9.42
C ARG A 44 -3.78 -8.76 10.83
N ILE A 45 -4.08 -9.59 11.82
CA ILE A 45 -3.67 -9.35 13.20
C ILE A 45 -2.67 -10.44 13.58
N GLU A 46 -1.52 -10.04 14.05
CA GLU A 46 -0.46 -10.90 14.54
C GLU A 46 -0.16 -10.55 15.99
N ARG A 47 -0.12 -11.53 16.87
CA ARG A 47 0.20 -11.35 18.28
C ARG A 47 1.58 -11.89 18.59
N ILE A 48 2.39 -11.08 19.25
CA ILE A 48 3.71 -11.46 19.75
C ILE A 48 3.55 -11.77 21.24
N GLU A 49 3.29 -13.05 21.56
CA GLU A 49 2.95 -13.51 22.92
C GLU A 49 3.97 -13.10 23.97
N ARG A 50 5.28 -13.19 23.64
CA ARG A 50 6.36 -12.90 24.59
C ARG A 50 6.30 -11.49 25.20
N ILE A 51 5.69 -10.55 24.50
CA ILE A 51 5.60 -9.13 24.92
C ILE A 51 4.16 -8.62 24.95
N GLY A 52 3.18 -9.49 24.69
CA GLY A 52 1.76 -9.14 24.68
C GLY A 52 1.41 -8.06 23.66
N LEU A 53 2.14 -7.98 22.53
CA LEU A 53 1.94 -6.97 21.49
C LEU A 53 1.10 -7.52 20.36
N GLU A 54 0.09 -6.78 19.95
CA GLU A 54 -0.71 -7.06 18.75
C GLU A 54 -0.37 -6.07 17.63
N LEU A 55 -0.15 -6.62 16.44
CA LEU A 55 0.12 -5.87 15.22
C LEU A 55 -1.00 -6.11 14.23
N GLY A 56 -1.70 -5.07 13.84
CA GLY A 56 -2.75 -5.13 12.81
C GLY A 56 -2.30 -4.39 11.55
N THR A 57 -2.52 -4.99 10.40
CA THR A 57 -2.27 -4.34 9.10
C THR A 57 -3.43 -4.55 8.16
N GLN A 58 -3.80 -3.50 7.45
CA GLN A 58 -4.78 -3.56 6.36
C GLN A 58 -4.28 -2.71 5.20
N SER A 59 -4.47 -3.18 3.97
CA SER A 59 -4.14 -2.40 2.79
C SER A 59 -5.24 -2.50 1.74
N LYS A 60 -5.43 -1.41 1.02
CA LYS A 60 -6.31 -1.32 -0.14
C LYS A 60 -5.55 -0.62 -1.25
N PHE A 61 -5.40 -1.30 -2.37
CA PHE A 61 -4.83 -0.77 -3.59
C PHE A 61 -5.91 -0.66 -4.66
N ARG A 62 -5.94 0.46 -5.36
CA ARG A 62 -6.80 0.68 -6.51
C ARG A 62 -5.95 1.22 -7.66
N PHE A 63 -6.11 0.64 -8.81
CA PHE A 63 -5.53 1.12 -10.05
C PHE A 63 -6.63 1.24 -11.09
N HIS A 64 -6.67 2.34 -11.82
CA HIS A 64 -7.57 2.50 -12.96
C HIS A 64 -6.89 3.28 -14.08
N VAL A 65 -7.30 2.97 -15.28
CA VAL A 65 -6.87 3.64 -16.51
C VAL A 65 -8.04 3.59 -17.49
N LYS A 66 -8.26 4.63 -18.25
CA LYS A 66 -9.23 4.61 -19.35
C LYS A 66 -8.60 3.95 -20.56
N GLU A 67 -9.42 3.22 -21.31
CA GLU A 67 -9.05 2.72 -22.61
C GLU A 67 -8.67 3.90 -23.52
N ASP A 68 -7.64 3.73 -24.34
CA ASP A 68 -7.11 4.74 -25.24
C ASP A 68 -6.52 6.02 -24.60
N ASP A 69 -6.46 6.12 -23.28
CA ASP A 69 -5.87 7.26 -22.58
C ASP A 69 -4.90 6.81 -21.48
N PRO A 70 -3.63 6.52 -21.81
CA PRO A 70 -2.64 6.08 -20.83
C PRO A 70 -2.32 7.14 -19.75
N PHE A 71 -2.61 8.42 -20.02
CA PHE A 71 -2.39 9.50 -19.05
C PHE A 71 -3.52 9.60 -18.02
N SER A 72 -4.61 8.88 -18.20
CA SER A 72 -5.66 8.75 -17.21
C SER A 72 -5.32 7.78 -16.07
N ALA A 73 -4.16 7.11 -16.14
CA ALA A 73 -3.73 6.13 -15.16
C ALA A 73 -3.60 6.76 -13.76
N VAL A 74 -4.27 6.14 -12.80
CA VAL A 74 -4.22 6.53 -11.38
C VAL A 74 -4.04 5.29 -10.52
N ALA A 75 -3.06 5.35 -9.63
CA ALA A 75 -2.85 4.36 -8.58
C ALA A 75 -3.12 4.98 -7.21
N GLU A 76 -3.91 4.33 -6.39
CA GLU A 76 -4.23 4.75 -5.02
C GLU A 76 -3.92 3.63 -4.06
N LEU A 77 -3.18 3.94 -3.01
CA LEU A 77 -2.86 3.03 -1.92
C LEU A 77 -3.35 3.62 -0.60
N ARG A 78 -4.12 2.84 0.15
CA ARG A 78 -4.45 3.14 1.55
C ARG A 78 -3.89 2.02 2.41
N ARG A 79 -3.26 2.38 3.52
CA ARG A 79 -2.73 1.42 4.46
C ARG A 79 -3.00 1.88 5.88
N THR A 80 -3.48 0.94 6.69
CA THR A 80 -3.69 1.12 8.13
C THR A 80 -2.79 0.16 8.88
N TRP A 81 -2.08 0.69 9.86
CA TRP A 81 -1.30 -0.05 10.84
C TRP A 81 -1.88 0.18 12.21
N MET A 82 -2.01 -0.88 12.96
CA MET A 82 -2.44 -0.84 14.36
C MET A 82 -1.41 -1.58 15.20
N VAL A 83 -1.06 -0.99 16.32
CA VAL A 83 -0.18 -1.58 17.32
C VAL A 83 -0.87 -1.43 18.66
N SER A 84 -1.07 -2.51 19.40
CA SER A 84 -1.71 -2.44 20.70
C SER A 84 -1.04 -3.35 21.71
N ARG A 85 -1.02 -2.91 22.95
CA ARG A 85 -0.61 -3.66 24.10
C ARG A 85 -1.36 -3.15 25.33
N GLU A 86 -2.18 -4.00 25.94
CA GLU A 86 -3.06 -3.63 27.04
C GLU A 86 -3.94 -2.42 26.68
N ALA A 87 -3.87 -1.32 27.44
CA ALA A 87 -4.61 -0.09 27.18
C ALA A 87 -3.92 0.83 26.15
N TRP A 88 -2.68 0.56 25.79
CA TRP A 88 -1.94 1.37 24.84
C TRP A 88 -2.25 0.96 23.41
N GLN A 89 -2.66 1.91 22.59
CA GLN A 89 -3.07 1.67 21.19
C GLN A 89 -2.52 2.77 20.29
N ILE A 90 -1.88 2.37 19.20
CA ILE A 90 -1.43 3.25 18.12
C ILE A 90 -2.15 2.84 16.85
N ARG A 91 -2.59 3.84 16.09
CA ARG A 91 -3.11 3.67 14.73
C ARG A 91 -2.41 4.65 13.80
N ILE A 92 -1.93 4.13 12.67
CA ILE A 92 -1.30 4.92 11.62
C ILE A 92 -2.05 4.65 10.32
N GLU A 93 -2.54 5.70 9.68
CA GLU A 93 -3.17 5.64 8.37
C GLU A 93 -2.31 6.39 7.35
N THR A 94 -2.05 5.76 6.24
CA THR A 94 -1.38 6.39 5.10
C THR A 94 -2.24 6.28 3.86
N GLN A 95 -2.25 7.34 3.06
CA GLN A 95 -2.87 7.37 1.75
C GLN A 95 -1.84 7.90 0.77
N MET A 96 -1.76 7.26 -0.39
CA MET A 96 -0.93 7.71 -1.50
C MET A 96 -1.75 7.64 -2.79
N ARG A 97 -1.59 8.65 -3.61
CA ARG A 97 -2.16 8.71 -4.95
C ARG A 97 -1.07 9.12 -5.93
N LEU A 98 -0.88 8.30 -6.95
CA LEU A 98 -0.02 8.58 -8.09
C LEU A 98 -0.91 8.74 -9.32
N SER A 99 -0.78 9.86 -10.00
CA SER A 99 -1.39 10.14 -11.29
C SER A 99 -0.33 10.67 -12.24
N CYS A 100 -0.62 10.71 -13.52
CA CYS A 100 0.32 11.25 -14.50
C CYS A 100 -0.37 12.14 -15.51
N SER A 101 0.41 13.02 -16.09
CA SER A 101 0.15 13.70 -17.35
C SER A 101 1.21 13.27 -18.37
N ARG A 102 1.25 13.96 -19.50
CA ARG A 102 2.26 13.70 -20.51
C ARG A 102 3.69 13.91 -19.99
N ASP A 103 3.89 14.93 -19.17
CA ASP A 103 5.22 15.44 -18.82
C ASP A 103 5.59 15.23 -17.35
N VAL A 104 4.62 14.90 -16.49
CA VAL A 104 4.83 14.79 -15.05
C VAL A 104 4.06 13.64 -14.42
N PHE A 105 4.65 13.04 -13.39
CA PHE A 105 3.94 12.27 -12.37
C PHE A 105 3.57 13.17 -11.21
N LEU A 106 2.34 13.04 -10.73
CA LEU A 106 1.84 13.75 -9.55
C LEU A 106 1.68 12.73 -8.42
N LEU A 107 2.49 12.88 -7.38
CA LEU A 107 2.45 12.06 -6.19
C LEU A 107 1.86 12.87 -5.03
N GLN A 108 0.71 12.45 -4.54
CA GLN A 108 0.05 13.02 -3.38
C GLN A 108 0.05 12.00 -2.24
N GLY A 109 0.24 12.45 -1.03
CA GLY A 109 0.26 11.57 0.12
C GLY A 109 -0.22 12.24 1.40
N SER A 110 -0.72 11.43 2.31
CA SER A 110 -1.03 11.84 3.66
C SER A 110 -0.68 10.74 4.65
N LEU A 111 -0.30 11.17 5.85
CA LEU A 111 -0.08 10.30 7.00
C LEU A 111 -0.80 10.91 8.20
N ARG A 112 -1.53 10.08 8.93
CA ARG A 112 -2.14 10.43 10.20
C ARG A 112 -1.81 9.34 11.22
N ALA A 113 -1.48 9.74 12.42
CA ALA A 113 -1.16 8.82 13.50
C ALA A 113 -1.89 9.24 14.79
N TRP A 114 -2.42 8.25 15.48
CA TRP A 114 -3.17 8.42 16.73
C TRP A 114 -2.56 7.55 17.83
N GLU A 115 -2.65 8.06 19.03
CA GLU A 115 -2.49 7.29 20.25
C GLU A 115 -3.83 7.30 20.99
N GLY A 116 -4.47 6.15 21.10
CA GLY A 116 -5.86 6.05 21.54
C GLY A 116 -6.78 6.90 20.67
N ALA A 117 -7.49 7.84 21.29
CA ALA A 117 -8.39 8.78 20.60
C ALA A 117 -7.69 10.06 20.11
N ASN A 118 -6.43 10.30 20.52
CA ASN A 118 -5.73 11.54 20.24
C ASN A 118 -4.93 11.45 18.92
N GLU A 119 -5.18 12.38 17.98
CA GLU A 119 -4.36 12.55 16.79
C GLU A 119 -3.05 13.26 17.18
N GLY A 120 -1.95 12.51 17.20
CA GLY A 120 -0.64 13.01 17.59
C GLY A 120 0.20 13.51 16.42
N ARG A 121 -0.08 13.05 15.21
CA ARG A 121 0.70 13.44 14.03
C ARG A 121 -0.17 13.46 12.77
N ARG A 122 0.00 14.55 11.99
CA ARG A 122 -0.54 14.67 10.64
C ARG A 122 0.53 15.22 9.71
N ARG A 123 0.63 14.65 8.51
CA ARG A 123 1.52 15.13 7.46
C ARG A 123 0.85 14.93 6.11
N GLU A 124 0.99 15.93 5.26
CA GLU A 124 0.55 15.88 3.86
C GLU A 124 1.72 16.30 2.97
N TRP A 125 1.78 15.75 1.78
CA TRP A 125 2.78 16.13 0.79
C TRP A 125 2.22 16.00 -0.62
N ASP A 126 2.76 16.82 -1.48
CA ASP A 126 2.45 16.88 -2.91
C ASP A 126 3.77 17.04 -3.67
N ARG A 127 3.96 16.26 -4.72
CA ARG A 127 5.17 16.28 -5.54
C ARG A 127 4.82 16.12 -7.01
N ALA A 128 5.39 16.98 -7.84
CA ALA A 128 5.46 16.80 -9.27
C ALA A 128 6.85 16.27 -9.62
N ILE A 129 6.91 15.19 -10.39
CA ILE A 129 8.14 14.51 -10.81
C ILE A 129 8.14 14.50 -12.33
N ALA A 130 9.17 15.08 -12.95
CA ALA A 130 9.30 15.09 -14.39
C ALA A 130 9.41 13.66 -14.96
N ARG A 131 8.84 13.46 -16.15
CA ARG A 131 8.92 12.19 -16.90
C ARG A 131 10.05 12.28 -17.92
N ASP A 132 11.28 12.18 -17.44
CA ASP A 132 12.45 12.50 -18.26
C ASP A 132 12.85 11.43 -19.28
N PHE A 133 12.34 10.21 -19.21
CA PHE A 133 12.81 9.07 -20.04
C PHE A 133 11.70 8.12 -20.50
N LEU A 134 10.50 8.61 -20.74
CA LEU A 134 9.38 7.78 -21.18
C LEU A 134 8.79 8.28 -22.50
#